data_1640a994c84dced0e0e077af35772610
#
_entry.id   1640a994c84dced0e0e077af35772610
#
_cell.length_a   1.000
_cell.length_b   1.000
_cell.length_c   1.000
_cell.angle_alpha   90.00
_cell.angle_beta   90.00
_cell.angle_gamma   90.00
#
_symmetry.space_group_name_H-M   'P 1'
#
loop_
_entity.id
_entity.type
_entity.pdbx_description
1 polymer ?
#
loop_
_entity_poly.entity_id
_entity_poly.type
_entity_poly.pdbx_seq_one_letter_code
_entity_poly.pdbx_strand_id
1 'polypeptide(L)'
;PYLRAARRRHNPGTVSPLYRPPMLNIQFANRFETLSDLLVERIGASTGSVFSEDQVIVPSAAIKRRLTLELARRHGICANVRFSYLARWLWQQIGRVVPGVQDESPFDASILGWRMYAAFGDAPWTRPHRRLAAYLEQSDPVMRFELAMRVAGLFDQYITYRPEWLAAWARSEFVDLGSSGASIKAD
;
A
#
# COMPACT_ATOMS: atom_id res chain seq x y z
N PRO A 1 -20.12 42.44 -47.61
CA PRO A 1 -19.48 41.37 -46.93
C PRO A 1 -18.23 41.76 -46.19
N TYR A 2 -18.29 42.39 -45.03
CA TYR A 2 -17.09 42.71 -44.23
C TYR A 2 -17.26 42.11 -42.82
N LEU A 3 -16.45 41.12 -42.53
CA LEU A 3 -16.27 40.57 -41.21
C LEU A 3 -15.58 41.58 -40.30
N ARG A 4 -16.30 42.13 -39.35
CA ARG A 4 -15.81 42.99 -38.30
C ARG A 4 -15.30 42.08 -37.15
N ALA A 5 -14.00 41.93 -37.02
CA ALA A 5 -13.33 41.27 -35.92
C ALA A 5 -13.57 42.02 -34.62
N ALA A 6 -14.30 41.46 -33.68
CA ALA A 6 -14.46 42.01 -32.34
C ALA A 6 -13.16 41.76 -31.56
N ARG A 7 -12.37 42.80 -31.33
CA ARG A 7 -11.25 42.81 -30.38
C ARG A 7 -11.80 42.57 -28.97
N ARG A 8 -11.60 41.37 -28.42
CA ARG A 8 -11.76 41.13 -26.99
C ARG A 8 -10.72 41.99 -26.24
N ARG A 9 -11.20 42.95 -25.48
CA ARG A 9 -10.40 43.69 -24.51
C ARG A 9 -9.91 42.71 -23.46
N HIS A 10 -8.61 42.54 -23.41
CA HIS A 10 -7.91 41.83 -22.34
C HIS A 10 -8.08 42.67 -21.05
N ASN A 11 -8.78 42.11 -20.06
CA ASN A 11 -8.96 42.71 -18.75
C ASN A 11 -7.76 42.26 -17.86
N PRO A 12 -6.81 43.15 -17.52
CA PRO A 12 -5.66 42.79 -16.70
C PRO A 12 -5.99 42.91 -15.21
N GLY A 13 -6.90 42.06 -14.67
CA GLY A 13 -7.37 42.29 -13.31
C GLY A 13 -7.80 41.05 -12.50
N THR A 14 -7.62 39.83 -13.02
CA THR A 14 -7.81 38.64 -12.21
C THR A 14 -6.46 37.94 -12.05
N VAL A 15 -5.74 38.35 -11.00
CA VAL A 15 -4.62 37.54 -10.51
C VAL A 15 -5.21 36.21 -10.07
N SER A 16 -5.06 35.17 -10.89
CA SER A 16 -5.31 33.79 -10.49
C SER A 16 -4.62 33.57 -9.15
N PRO A 17 -5.28 32.95 -8.15
CA PRO A 17 -4.61 32.62 -6.92
C PRO A 17 -3.33 31.88 -7.29
N LEU A 18 -2.19 32.45 -6.90
CA LEU A 18 -0.87 31.92 -7.18
C LEU A 18 -0.88 30.45 -6.82
N TYR A 19 -0.82 29.59 -7.83
CA TYR A 19 -0.60 28.15 -7.64
C TYR A 19 0.72 28.03 -6.88
N ARG A 20 0.61 27.86 -5.56
CA ARG A 20 1.75 27.57 -4.71
C ARG A 20 2.02 26.09 -4.88
N PRO A 21 3.09 25.67 -5.56
CA PRO A 21 3.37 24.25 -5.72
C PRO A 21 3.44 23.60 -4.34
N PRO A 22 2.93 22.39 -4.17
CA PRO A 22 3.03 21.68 -2.91
C PRO A 22 4.51 21.57 -2.54
N MET A 23 4.89 22.18 -1.42
CA MET A 23 6.28 22.14 -0.95
C MET A 23 6.49 20.89 -0.11
N LEU A 24 7.49 20.10 -0.48
CA LEU A 24 7.96 19.00 0.35
C LEU A 24 8.84 19.56 1.48
N ASN A 25 8.38 19.43 2.72
CA ASN A 25 9.18 19.76 3.91
C ASN A 25 9.76 18.50 4.50
N ILE A 26 11.08 18.38 4.58
CA ILE A 26 11.77 17.24 5.15
C ILE A 26 12.35 17.67 6.51
N GLN A 27 12.02 16.92 7.56
CA GLN A 27 12.55 17.12 8.91
C GLN A 27 13.40 15.94 9.31
N PHE A 28 14.59 16.20 9.82
CA PHE A 28 15.52 15.19 10.30
C PHE A 28 15.78 15.39 11.79
N ALA A 29 15.74 14.30 12.55
CA ALA A 29 16.18 14.29 13.93
C ALA A 29 16.79 12.92 14.25
N ASN A 30 17.68 12.89 15.24
CA ASN A 30 18.29 11.66 15.77
C ASN A 30 17.44 11.01 16.86
N ARG A 31 16.34 11.65 17.27
CA ARG A 31 15.42 11.16 18.31
C ARG A 31 14.01 11.14 17.79
N PHE A 32 13.32 10.03 18.02
CA PHE A 32 11.93 9.86 17.62
C PHE A 32 11.00 10.89 18.29
N GLU A 33 11.26 11.20 19.57
CA GLU A 33 10.48 12.14 20.36
C GLU A 33 10.41 13.51 19.68
N THR A 34 11.54 14.01 19.19
CA THR A 34 11.60 15.30 18.49
C THR A 34 10.73 15.32 17.24
N LEU A 35 10.76 14.24 16.42
CA LEU A 35 9.91 14.13 15.23
C LEU A 35 8.43 13.98 15.60
N SER A 36 8.14 13.24 16.68
CA SER A 36 6.78 13.07 17.20
C SER A 36 6.20 14.40 17.66
N ASP A 37 6.96 15.19 18.43
CA ASP A 37 6.52 16.51 18.90
C ASP A 37 6.22 17.47 17.75
N LEU A 38 7.11 17.52 16.75
CA LEU A 38 6.91 18.33 15.54
C LEU A 38 5.66 17.92 14.76
N LEU A 39 5.41 16.61 14.63
CA LEU A 39 4.21 16.09 13.96
C LEU A 39 2.94 16.47 14.71
N VAL A 40 2.93 16.26 16.03
CA VAL A 40 1.79 16.58 16.91
C VAL A 40 1.47 18.08 16.88
N GLU A 41 2.49 18.93 16.94
CA GLU A 41 2.34 20.37 16.82
C GLU A 41 1.76 20.78 15.46
N ARG A 42 2.25 20.19 14.37
CA ARG A 42 1.79 20.47 13.02
C ARG A 42 0.32 20.06 12.80
N ILE A 43 -0.08 18.90 13.32
CA ILE A 43 -1.49 18.44 13.24
C ILE A 43 -2.38 19.40 14.05
N GLY A 44 -1.95 19.82 15.25
CA GLY A 44 -2.70 20.75 16.07
C GLY A 44 -2.79 22.17 15.49
N ALA A 45 -1.83 22.57 14.67
CA ALA A 45 -1.81 23.87 13.98
C ALA A 45 -2.55 23.85 12.62
N SER A 46 -3.09 22.70 12.22
CA SER A 46 -3.85 22.58 10.96
C SER A 46 -5.11 23.45 11.03
N THR A 47 -5.20 24.45 10.15
CA THR A 47 -6.34 25.38 10.03
C THR A 47 -7.41 24.86 9.07
N GLY A 48 -7.36 23.59 8.70
CA GLY A 48 -8.33 22.93 7.84
C GLY A 48 -9.73 22.85 8.45
N SER A 49 -10.70 22.47 7.65
CA SER A 49 -12.05 22.16 8.15
C SER A 49 -11.97 21.08 9.24
N VAL A 50 -12.79 21.20 10.29
CA VAL A 50 -12.93 20.17 11.35
C VAL A 50 -13.34 18.79 10.81
N PHE A 51 -13.80 18.71 9.57
CA PHE A 51 -14.13 17.48 8.86
C PHE A 51 -13.03 17.03 7.91
N SER A 52 -11.91 17.77 7.81
CA SER A 52 -10.75 17.38 7.00
C SER A 52 -9.85 16.46 7.80
N GLU A 53 -9.58 15.27 7.28
CA GLU A 53 -8.69 14.31 7.92
C GLU A 53 -7.24 14.57 7.51
N ASP A 54 -6.35 14.67 8.50
CA ASP A 54 -4.91 14.63 8.26
C ASP A 54 -4.45 13.20 7.98
N GLN A 55 -3.78 12.99 6.85
CA GLN A 55 -3.25 11.69 6.46
C GLN A 55 -1.82 11.51 7.00
N VAL A 56 -1.62 10.55 7.89
CA VAL A 56 -0.31 10.22 8.47
C VAL A 56 0.13 8.83 8.02
N ILE A 57 1.27 8.76 7.35
CA ILE A 57 1.86 7.48 6.92
C ILE A 57 2.89 7.05 7.96
N VAL A 58 2.73 5.83 8.46
CA VAL A 58 3.57 5.27 9.53
C VAL A 58 4.21 3.95 9.11
N PRO A 59 5.43 3.64 9.61
CA PRO A 59 6.13 2.41 9.24
C PRO A 59 5.64 1.17 10.00
N SER A 60 4.96 1.33 11.14
CA SER A 60 4.55 0.20 11.96
C SER A 60 3.34 0.51 12.87
N ALA A 61 2.69 -0.56 13.35
CA ALA A 61 1.59 -0.47 14.32
C ALA A 61 2.05 0.13 15.67
N ALA A 62 3.29 -0.12 16.08
CA ALA A 62 3.84 0.43 17.31
C ALA A 62 3.97 1.96 17.22
N ILE A 63 4.46 2.48 16.09
CA ILE A 63 4.55 3.92 15.84
C ILE A 63 3.15 4.54 15.75
N LYS A 64 2.22 3.90 15.04
CA LYS A 64 0.81 4.33 15.01
C LYS A 64 0.26 4.50 16.41
N ARG A 65 0.37 3.45 17.25
CA ARG A 65 -0.15 3.47 18.63
C ARG A 65 0.48 4.59 19.45
N ARG A 66 1.80 4.74 19.37
CA ARG A 66 2.52 5.79 20.09
C ARG A 66 2.05 7.19 19.71
N LEU A 67 1.97 7.49 18.41
CA LEU A 67 1.50 8.78 17.91
C LEU A 67 0.03 9.05 18.28
N THR A 68 -0.84 8.04 18.22
CA THR A 68 -2.23 8.16 18.66
C THR A 68 -2.32 8.58 20.13
N LEU A 69 -1.51 7.96 21.00
CA LEU A 69 -1.49 8.29 22.43
C LEU A 69 -0.90 9.69 22.68
N GLU A 70 0.14 10.06 21.94
CA GLU A 70 0.77 11.37 22.07
C GLU A 70 -0.15 12.50 21.62
N LEU A 71 -0.86 12.33 20.50
CA LEU A 71 -1.90 13.25 20.03
C LEU A 71 -3.02 13.39 21.07
N ALA A 72 -3.51 12.28 21.61
CA ALA A 72 -4.55 12.29 22.61
C ALA A 72 -4.11 12.98 23.92
N ARG A 73 -2.85 12.79 24.33
CA ARG A 73 -2.29 13.48 25.51
C ARG A 73 -2.18 15.00 25.30
N ARG A 74 -1.73 15.41 24.11
CA ARG A 74 -1.46 16.83 23.81
C ARG A 74 -2.72 17.63 23.51
N HIS A 75 -3.67 17.03 22.79
CA HIS A 75 -4.89 17.68 22.32
C HIS A 75 -6.17 17.21 23.04
N GLY A 76 -6.06 16.32 24.01
CA GLY A 76 -7.20 15.73 24.72
C GLY A 76 -7.89 14.60 23.95
N ILE A 77 -7.76 14.57 22.62
CA ILE A 77 -8.35 13.57 21.73
C ILE A 77 -7.46 13.36 20.51
N CYS A 78 -7.49 12.17 19.93
CA CYS A 78 -6.93 11.89 18.60
C CYS A 78 -8.09 11.66 17.63
N ALA A 79 -8.55 12.72 16.99
CA ALA A 79 -9.62 12.70 16.00
C ALA A 79 -9.13 13.33 14.70
N ASN A 80 -9.82 13.05 13.60
CA ASN A 80 -9.51 13.57 12.26
C ASN A 80 -8.08 13.27 11.76
N VAL A 81 -7.48 12.16 12.25
CA VAL A 81 -6.17 11.70 11.82
C VAL A 81 -6.31 10.29 11.30
N ARG A 82 -6.03 10.11 10.00
CA ARG A 82 -6.03 8.80 9.36
C ARG A 82 -4.62 8.27 9.26
N PHE A 83 -4.33 7.21 10.01
CA PHE A 83 -3.06 6.52 9.91
C PHE A 83 -3.10 5.45 8.82
N SER A 84 -2.11 5.43 7.95
CA SER A 84 -1.93 4.42 6.91
C SER A 84 -0.50 3.91 6.87
N TYR A 85 -0.33 2.68 6.38
CA TYR A 85 0.98 2.18 6.00
C TYR A 85 1.31 2.60 4.57
N LEU A 86 2.60 2.75 4.26
CA LEU A 86 3.05 3.29 2.98
C LEU A 86 2.49 2.50 1.78
N ALA A 87 2.55 1.17 1.82
CA ALA A 87 2.06 0.33 0.73
C ALA A 87 0.55 0.55 0.46
N ARG A 88 -0.27 0.59 1.51
CA ARG A 88 -1.70 0.84 1.39
C ARG A 88 -1.99 2.25 0.84
N TRP A 89 -1.27 3.24 1.32
CA TRP A 89 -1.41 4.60 0.84
C TRP A 89 -1.02 4.73 -0.63
N LEU A 90 0.10 4.14 -1.04
CA LEU A 90 0.54 4.12 -2.43
C LEU A 90 -0.49 3.44 -3.33
N TRP A 91 -1.04 2.31 -2.90
CA TRP A 91 -2.10 1.62 -3.64
C TRP A 91 -3.31 2.53 -3.88
N GLN A 92 -3.75 3.24 -2.85
CA GLN A 92 -4.84 4.21 -2.96
C GLN A 92 -4.51 5.38 -3.92
N GLN A 93 -3.24 5.86 -3.91
CA GLN A 93 -2.84 6.90 -4.86
C GLN A 93 -2.84 6.36 -6.31
N ILE A 94 -2.38 5.13 -6.53
CA ILE A 94 -2.42 4.48 -7.84
C ILE A 94 -3.88 4.36 -8.32
N GLY A 95 -4.79 3.92 -7.47
CA GLY A 95 -6.23 3.82 -7.79
C GLY A 95 -6.89 5.14 -8.18
N ARG A 96 -6.36 6.27 -7.71
CA ARG A 96 -6.83 7.61 -8.12
C ARG A 96 -6.40 7.99 -9.54
N VAL A 97 -5.31 7.43 -10.03
CA VAL A 97 -4.70 7.78 -11.33
C VAL A 97 -5.00 6.73 -12.39
N VAL A 98 -5.05 5.46 -11.98
CA VAL A 98 -5.24 4.33 -12.88
C VAL A 98 -6.68 3.82 -12.76
N PRO A 99 -7.51 3.95 -13.82
CA PRO A 99 -8.87 3.43 -13.81
C PRO A 99 -8.92 1.89 -13.64
N GLY A 100 -9.91 1.40 -12.90
CA GLY A 100 -10.13 -0.04 -12.73
C GLY A 100 -9.31 -0.70 -11.61
N VAL A 101 -8.47 0.05 -10.92
CA VAL A 101 -7.79 -0.45 -9.72
C VAL A 101 -8.80 -0.50 -8.57
N GLN A 102 -8.89 -1.67 -7.92
CA GLN A 102 -9.77 -1.86 -6.77
C GLN A 102 -9.27 -1.09 -5.54
N ASP A 103 -10.18 -0.69 -4.64
CA ASP A 103 -9.83 0.06 -3.41
C ASP A 103 -8.88 -0.69 -2.50
N GLU A 104 -9.02 -2.02 -2.44
CA GLU A 104 -8.11 -2.88 -1.69
C GLU A 104 -7.20 -3.66 -2.64
N SER A 105 -5.92 -3.77 -2.26
CA SER A 105 -4.97 -4.54 -3.04
C SER A 105 -5.35 -6.03 -3.04
N PRO A 106 -5.49 -6.68 -4.20
CA PRO A 106 -5.71 -8.11 -4.28
C PRO A 106 -4.52 -8.93 -3.74
N PHE A 107 -3.41 -8.28 -3.46
CA PHE A 107 -2.19 -8.84 -2.87
C PHE A 107 -2.07 -8.58 -1.37
N ASP A 108 -3.07 -7.96 -0.74
CA ASP A 108 -3.12 -7.90 0.72
C ASP A 108 -3.10 -9.32 1.29
N ALA A 109 -2.29 -9.55 2.33
CA ALA A 109 -2.05 -10.89 2.88
C ALA A 109 -3.35 -11.59 3.31
N SER A 110 -4.33 -10.84 3.80
CA SER A 110 -5.63 -11.38 4.19
C SER A 110 -6.44 -11.86 2.98
N ILE A 111 -6.47 -11.08 1.90
CA ILE A 111 -7.16 -11.45 0.66
C ILE A 111 -6.43 -12.62 -0.02
N LEU A 112 -5.11 -12.54 -0.07
CA LEU A 112 -4.27 -13.56 -0.68
C LEU A 112 -4.38 -14.90 0.06
N GLY A 113 -4.52 -14.89 1.40
CA GLY A 113 -4.76 -16.08 2.21
C GLY A 113 -6.02 -16.84 1.78
N TRP A 114 -7.14 -16.16 1.59
CA TRP A 114 -8.37 -16.77 1.10
C TRP A 114 -8.26 -17.28 -0.34
N ARG A 115 -7.54 -16.55 -1.20
CA ARG A 115 -7.25 -17.00 -2.57
C ARG A 115 -6.41 -18.28 -2.58
N MET A 116 -5.39 -18.35 -1.73
CA MET A 116 -4.59 -19.58 -1.57
C MET A 116 -5.42 -20.73 -1.02
N TYR A 117 -6.28 -20.47 -0.02
CA TYR A 117 -7.18 -21.47 0.51
C TYR A 117 -8.12 -22.06 -0.57
N ALA A 118 -8.68 -21.18 -1.41
CA ALA A 118 -9.51 -21.60 -2.54
C ALA A 118 -8.70 -22.42 -3.58
N ALA A 119 -7.48 -21.97 -3.92
CA ALA A 119 -6.59 -22.67 -4.83
C ALA A 119 -6.19 -24.08 -4.33
N PHE A 120 -6.02 -24.26 -3.01
CA PHE A 120 -5.76 -25.56 -2.42
C PHE A 120 -6.92 -26.53 -2.54
N GLY A 121 -8.15 -26.07 -2.78
CA GLY A 121 -9.31 -26.86 -3.13
C GLY A 121 -9.36 -27.29 -4.60
N ASP A 122 -8.54 -26.69 -5.46
CA ASP A 122 -8.49 -27.00 -6.88
C ASP A 122 -7.54 -28.17 -7.15
N ALA A 123 -8.10 -29.37 -7.29
CA ALA A 123 -7.33 -30.58 -7.51
C ALA A 123 -6.47 -30.58 -8.79
N PRO A 124 -6.93 -30.05 -9.96
CA PRO A 124 -6.10 -29.87 -11.13
C PRO A 124 -4.83 -29.06 -10.90
N TRP A 125 -4.92 -28.01 -10.07
CA TRP A 125 -3.78 -27.17 -9.74
C TRP A 125 -2.82 -27.83 -8.73
N THR A 126 -3.33 -28.59 -7.75
CA THR A 126 -2.51 -29.18 -6.68
C THR A 126 -1.86 -30.52 -7.07
N ARG A 127 -2.48 -31.32 -7.95
CA ARG A 127 -1.99 -32.66 -8.36
C ARG A 127 -0.55 -32.71 -8.86
N PRO A 128 -0.04 -31.75 -9.66
CA PRO A 128 1.35 -31.77 -10.10
C PRO A 128 2.34 -31.68 -8.94
N HIS A 129 1.94 -31.11 -7.82
CA HIS A 129 2.76 -30.87 -6.63
C HIS A 129 2.58 -31.97 -5.60
N ARG A 130 3.18 -33.16 -5.83
CA ARG A 130 2.95 -34.39 -5.05
C ARG A 130 3.01 -34.20 -3.52
N ARG A 131 3.97 -33.43 -3.00
CA ARG A 131 4.10 -33.18 -1.56
C ARG A 131 2.97 -32.31 -1.03
N LEU A 132 2.57 -31.29 -1.78
CA LEU A 132 1.45 -30.44 -1.43
C LEU A 132 0.14 -31.24 -1.46
N ALA A 133 -0.11 -32.01 -2.53
CA ALA A 133 -1.29 -32.83 -2.67
C ALA A 133 -1.43 -33.80 -1.49
N ALA A 134 -0.37 -34.54 -1.15
CA ALA A 134 -0.37 -35.49 -0.01
C ALA A 134 -0.64 -34.79 1.33
N TYR A 135 -0.11 -33.59 1.55
CA TYR A 135 -0.42 -32.82 2.75
C TYR A 135 -1.89 -32.38 2.78
N LEU A 136 -2.42 -31.88 1.66
CA LEU A 136 -3.81 -31.40 1.57
C LEU A 136 -4.84 -32.53 1.73
N GLU A 137 -4.54 -33.77 1.27
CA GLU A 137 -5.37 -34.94 1.46
C GLU A 137 -5.54 -35.32 2.94
N GLN A 138 -4.50 -35.09 3.74
CA GLN A 138 -4.49 -35.43 5.19
C GLN A 138 -4.88 -34.23 6.06
N SER A 139 -5.01 -33.02 5.49
CA SER A 139 -5.28 -31.78 6.22
C SER A 139 -6.78 -31.57 6.46
N ASP A 140 -7.13 -31.18 7.68
CA ASP A 140 -8.44 -30.61 7.98
C ASP A 140 -8.57 -29.16 7.44
N PRO A 141 -9.77 -28.57 7.49
CA PRO A 141 -9.97 -27.19 7.00
C PRO A 141 -9.10 -26.14 7.73
N VAL A 142 -8.80 -26.34 9.02
CA VAL A 142 -7.99 -25.41 9.82
C VAL A 142 -6.53 -25.47 9.39
N MET A 143 -5.97 -26.67 9.29
CA MET A 143 -4.61 -26.90 8.80
C MET A 143 -4.42 -26.34 7.38
N ARG A 144 -5.42 -26.53 6.52
CA ARG A 144 -5.41 -25.97 5.15
C ARG A 144 -5.42 -24.44 5.17
N PHE A 145 -6.21 -23.83 6.03
CA PHE A 145 -6.27 -22.38 6.21
C PHE A 145 -4.94 -21.84 6.74
N GLU A 146 -4.36 -22.48 7.76
CA GLU A 146 -3.05 -22.07 8.30
C GLU A 146 -1.94 -22.13 7.23
N LEU A 147 -1.93 -23.19 6.41
CA LEU A 147 -0.99 -23.29 5.29
C LEU A 147 -1.22 -22.14 4.30
N ALA A 148 -2.48 -21.84 3.96
CA ALA A 148 -2.82 -20.76 3.04
C ALA A 148 -2.34 -19.40 3.55
N MET A 149 -2.52 -19.12 4.83
CA MET A 149 -2.05 -17.89 5.46
C MET A 149 -0.51 -17.80 5.49
N ARG A 150 0.19 -18.90 5.74
CA ARG A 150 1.67 -18.94 5.67
C ARG A 150 2.18 -18.66 4.25
N VAL A 151 1.57 -19.28 3.25
CA VAL A 151 1.93 -19.07 1.84
C VAL A 151 1.63 -17.64 1.43
N ALA A 152 0.48 -17.08 1.83
CA ALA A 152 0.16 -15.68 1.59
C ALA A 152 1.20 -14.72 2.18
N GLY A 153 1.66 -14.98 3.41
CA GLY A 153 2.73 -14.21 4.05
C GLY A 153 4.07 -14.30 3.31
N LEU A 154 4.40 -15.44 2.72
CA LEU A 154 5.59 -15.58 1.87
C LEU A 154 5.44 -14.76 0.57
N PHE A 155 4.28 -14.79 -0.07
CA PHE A 155 4.03 -13.97 -1.25
C PHE A 155 4.10 -12.47 -0.95
N ASP A 156 3.60 -12.01 0.20
CA ASP A 156 3.74 -10.63 0.64
C ASP A 156 5.22 -10.21 0.76
N GLN A 157 6.06 -11.11 1.30
CA GLN A 157 7.51 -10.90 1.33
C GLN A 157 8.12 -10.86 -0.08
N TYR A 158 7.69 -11.73 -0.99
CA TYR A 158 8.20 -11.74 -2.36
C TYR A 158 7.76 -10.49 -3.14
N ILE A 159 6.54 -10.02 -2.95
CA ILE A 159 6.06 -8.76 -3.53
C ILE A 159 6.94 -7.59 -3.08
N THR A 160 7.33 -7.59 -1.81
CA THR A 160 8.10 -6.49 -1.22
C THR A 160 9.58 -6.55 -1.57
N TYR A 161 10.19 -7.75 -1.54
CA TYR A 161 11.64 -7.91 -1.56
C TYR A 161 12.18 -8.61 -2.81
N ARG A 162 11.33 -9.27 -3.59
CA ARG A 162 11.70 -10.09 -4.74
C ARG A 162 10.69 -9.99 -5.91
N PRO A 163 10.29 -8.77 -6.31
CA PRO A 163 9.30 -8.61 -7.38
C PRO A 163 9.77 -9.21 -8.71
N GLU A 164 11.09 -9.29 -8.92
CA GLU A 164 11.70 -9.93 -10.10
C GLU A 164 11.37 -11.42 -10.20
N TRP A 165 11.23 -12.14 -9.07
CA TRP A 165 10.83 -13.53 -9.07
C TRP A 165 9.38 -13.72 -9.52
N LEU A 166 8.49 -12.88 -9.01
CA LEU A 166 7.08 -12.91 -9.41
C LEU A 166 6.92 -12.62 -10.91
N ALA A 167 7.70 -11.68 -11.43
CA ALA A 167 7.71 -11.37 -12.85
C ALA A 167 8.26 -12.54 -13.70
N ALA A 168 9.28 -13.25 -13.21
CA ALA A 168 9.82 -14.45 -13.86
C ALA A 168 8.78 -15.59 -13.83
N TRP A 169 8.17 -15.87 -12.67
CA TRP A 169 7.13 -16.91 -12.55
C TRP A 169 5.90 -16.62 -13.41
N ALA A 170 5.51 -15.37 -13.58
CA ALA A 170 4.44 -15.00 -14.51
C ALA A 170 4.76 -15.35 -15.97
N ARG A 171 6.05 -15.49 -16.33
CA ARG A 171 6.53 -15.97 -17.63
C ARG A 171 6.84 -17.47 -17.64
N SER A 172 6.48 -18.21 -16.58
CA SER A 172 6.81 -19.63 -16.38
C SER A 172 8.32 -19.89 -16.28
N GLU A 173 9.10 -18.89 -15.90
CA GLU A 173 10.53 -18.99 -15.62
C GLU A 173 10.71 -19.24 -14.12
N PHE A 174 11.23 -20.42 -13.75
CA PHE A 174 11.48 -20.72 -12.34
C PHE A 174 12.90 -20.26 -11.97
N VAL A 175 13.01 -19.56 -10.83
CA VAL A 175 14.30 -19.11 -10.29
C VAL A 175 14.72 -20.11 -9.22
N ASP A 176 15.91 -20.70 -9.36
CA ASP A 176 16.50 -21.54 -8.33
C ASP A 176 16.99 -20.68 -7.16
N LEU A 177 16.45 -20.92 -5.99
CA LEU A 177 16.78 -20.19 -4.78
C LEU A 177 18.12 -20.64 -4.16
N GLY A 178 18.67 -21.76 -4.62
CA GLY A 178 19.90 -22.36 -4.08
C GLY A 178 21.18 -22.06 -4.85
N SER A 179 21.07 -21.60 -6.09
CA SER A 179 22.23 -21.26 -6.92
C SER A 179 22.17 -19.81 -7.39
N SER A 180 23.21 -19.08 -7.21
CA SER A 180 23.40 -17.69 -7.64
C SER A 180 22.92 -17.49 -9.09
N GLY A 181 21.66 -17.12 -9.29
CA GLY A 181 21.18 -16.56 -10.56
C GLY A 181 20.95 -17.52 -11.74
N ALA A 182 20.96 -18.84 -11.56
CA ALA A 182 20.68 -19.79 -12.62
C ALA A 182 19.15 -20.04 -12.76
N SER A 183 18.59 -19.66 -13.89
CA SER A 183 17.21 -19.99 -14.26
C SER A 183 17.10 -21.47 -14.62
N ILE A 184 16.25 -22.23 -13.93
CA ILE A 184 15.89 -23.60 -14.32
C ILE A 184 14.73 -23.51 -15.28
N LYS A 185 14.94 -23.91 -16.54
CA LYS A 185 13.84 -24.19 -17.47
C LYS A 185 13.15 -25.48 -17.00
N ALA A 186 11.84 -25.42 -16.84
CA ALA A 186 11.03 -26.61 -16.65
C ALA A 186 10.97 -27.37 -17.99
N ASP A 187 11.41 -28.62 -18.00
CA ASP A 187 11.12 -29.58 -19.07
C ASP A 187 9.71 -30.13 -18.92
#